data_ade43de889bf1c72fee957589c469dee
#
_entry.id   ade43de889bf1c72fee957589c469dee
#
_cell.length_a   1.000
_cell.length_b   1.000
_cell.length_c   1.000
_cell.angle_alpha   90.00
_cell.angle_beta   90.00
_cell.angle_gamma   90.00
#
_symmetry.space_group_name_H-M   'P 1'
#
loop_
_entity.id
_entity.type
_entity.pdbx_description
1 polymer ?
#
loop_
_entity_poly.entity_id
_entity_poly.type
_entity_poly.pdbx_seq_one_letter_code
_entity_poly.pdbx_strand_id
1 'polypeptide(L)'
;YRVSYSRNKFWMPVKLLLQLPKILFRIYAENRWLKNAVKVNSINAIISDNRMGLFHHKIPCIYITHQLTIKTGNRFTENIAQKIHYHYINKFSTCWVPDAAGIMNLAGALSHPAILPKVPVTYLGPLSRFKKRDVESKYDLCIILSGPEPQRTIFEKIILQDLNKAEGKVCLVRGLPSETEVPR
;
A
#
# COMPACT_ATOMS: atom_id res chain seq x y z
N TYR A 1 -5.50 9.99 -0.98
CA TYR A 1 -6.08 9.99 -2.34
C TYR A 1 -6.25 8.58 -2.85
N ARG A 2 -7.33 8.33 -3.58
CA ARG A 2 -7.63 7.01 -4.14
C ARG A 2 -7.19 7.00 -5.61
N VAL A 3 -6.24 6.14 -5.95
CA VAL A 3 -5.84 5.92 -7.35
C VAL A 3 -6.88 5.03 -8.02
N SER A 4 -7.40 5.45 -9.16
CA SER A 4 -8.37 4.69 -9.93
C SER A 4 -7.65 3.86 -10.99
N TYR A 5 -7.79 2.55 -10.90
CA TYR A 5 -7.19 1.61 -11.85
C TYR A 5 -8.07 1.44 -13.09
N SER A 6 -7.46 1.16 -14.26
CA SER A 6 -8.18 0.86 -15.49
C SER A 6 -8.41 -0.64 -15.62
N ARG A 7 -9.56 -1.06 -16.15
CA ARG A 7 -9.83 -2.46 -16.54
C ARG A 7 -8.94 -2.93 -17.70
N ASN A 8 -8.53 -2.00 -18.57
CA ASN A 8 -7.72 -2.30 -19.73
C ASN A 8 -6.25 -1.89 -19.47
N LYS A 9 -5.32 -2.84 -19.59
CA LYS A 9 -3.88 -2.64 -19.36
C LYS A 9 -3.27 -1.54 -20.26
N PHE A 10 -3.75 -1.39 -21.49
CA PHE A 10 -3.25 -0.38 -22.44
C PHE A 10 -3.54 1.05 -22.00
N TRP A 11 -4.69 1.32 -21.37
CA TRP A 11 -5.09 2.65 -20.93
C TRP A 11 -4.60 3.02 -19.53
N MET A 12 -4.00 2.09 -18.82
CA MET A 12 -3.49 2.28 -17.46
C MET A 12 -2.46 3.43 -17.37
N PRO A 13 -1.41 3.48 -18.23
CA PRO A 13 -0.41 4.55 -18.19
C PRO A 13 -1.00 5.93 -18.44
N VAL A 14 -1.89 6.05 -19.43
CA VAL A 14 -2.56 7.31 -19.77
C VAL A 14 -3.43 7.80 -18.61
N LYS A 15 -4.21 6.89 -18.01
CA LYS A 15 -5.06 7.22 -16.88
C LYS A 15 -4.27 7.65 -15.64
N LEU A 16 -3.09 7.06 -15.42
CA LEU A 16 -2.17 7.48 -14.36
C LEU A 16 -1.61 8.89 -14.62
N LEU A 17 -1.18 9.18 -15.84
CA LEU A 17 -0.68 10.51 -16.22
C LEU A 17 -1.75 11.59 -16.06
N LEU A 18 -2.99 11.33 -16.46
CA LEU A 18 -4.12 12.26 -16.27
C LEU A 18 -4.46 12.50 -14.79
N GLN A 19 -4.14 11.58 -13.89
CA GLN A 19 -4.35 11.74 -12.45
C GLN A 19 -3.20 12.48 -11.75
N LEU A 20 -2.02 12.61 -12.38
CA LEU A 20 -0.85 13.27 -11.76
C LEU A 20 -1.16 14.68 -11.24
N PRO A 21 -1.78 15.59 -11.99
CA PRO A 21 -2.07 16.94 -11.48
C PRO A 21 -2.92 16.91 -10.21
N LYS A 22 -3.92 16.03 -10.16
CA LYS A 22 -4.79 15.84 -9.00
C LYS A 22 -4.02 15.28 -7.80
N ILE A 23 -3.10 14.35 -8.03
CA ILE A 23 -2.25 13.75 -6.99
C ILE A 23 -1.32 14.82 -6.43
N LEU A 24 -0.64 15.57 -7.30
CA LEU A 24 0.27 16.64 -6.90
C LEU A 24 -0.43 17.74 -6.11
N PHE A 25 -1.61 18.16 -6.56
CA PHE A 25 -2.43 19.13 -5.84
C PHE A 25 -2.80 18.63 -4.42
N ARG A 26 -3.15 17.36 -4.29
CA ARG A 26 -3.48 16.78 -2.99
C ARG A 26 -2.27 16.68 -2.07
N ILE A 27 -1.10 16.30 -2.59
CA ILE A 27 0.16 16.32 -1.85
C ILE A 27 0.46 17.73 -1.33
N TYR A 28 0.28 18.75 -2.18
CA TYR A 28 0.44 20.14 -1.80
C TYR A 28 -0.55 20.57 -0.71
N ALA A 29 -1.82 20.22 -0.85
CA ALA A 29 -2.86 20.53 0.14
C ALA A 29 -2.59 19.87 1.50
N GLU A 30 -2.15 18.58 1.50
CA GLU A 30 -1.72 17.86 2.71
C GLU A 30 -0.54 18.57 3.39
N ASN A 31 0.45 18.99 2.62
CA ASN A 31 1.62 19.68 3.17
C ASN A 31 1.24 21.03 3.77
N ARG A 32 0.36 21.78 3.11
CA ARG A 32 -0.15 23.06 3.64
C ARG A 32 -0.93 22.86 4.95
N TRP A 33 -1.80 21.86 4.98
CA TRP A 33 -2.53 21.48 6.19
C TRP A 33 -1.58 21.11 7.33
N LEU A 34 -0.58 20.27 7.06
CA LEU A 34 0.41 19.85 8.05
C LEU A 34 1.18 21.05 8.64
N LYS A 35 1.63 21.99 7.77
CA LYS A 35 2.34 23.18 8.21
C LYS A 35 1.50 24.03 9.18
N ASN A 36 0.19 24.11 8.94
CA ASN A 36 -0.73 24.79 9.86
C ASN A 36 -0.92 23.99 11.16
N ALA A 37 -1.08 22.68 11.07
CA ALA A 37 -1.20 21.81 12.26
C ALA A 37 0.04 21.90 13.16
N VAL A 38 1.25 21.91 12.58
CA VAL A 38 2.51 22.06 13.31
C VAL A 38 2.62 23.42 14.00
N LYS A 39 2.08 24.50 13.41
CA LYS A 39 2.08 25.83 14.03
C LYS A 39 1.15 25.92 15.25
N VAL A 40 0.04 25.20 15.22
CA VAL A 40 -1.00 25.25 16.26
C VAL A 40 -0.71 24.27 17.40
N ASN A 41 -0.07 23.15 17.08
CA ASN A 41 0.18 22.07 18.03
C ASN A 41 1.68 21.87 18.22
N SER A 42 2.09 21.49 19.42
CA SER A 42 3.48 21.16 19.75
C SER A 42 3.87 19.79 19.22
N ILE A 43 4.05 19.67 17.88
CA ILE A 43 4.38 18.41 17.22
C ILE A 43 5.91 18.28 17.13
N ASN A 44 6.47 17.24 17.72
CA ASN A 44 7.91 17.00 17.77
C ASN A 44 8.41 15.99 16.73
N ALA A 45 7.53 15.13 16.20
CA ALA A 45 7.85 14.18 15.15
C ALA A 45 6.60 13.86 14.32
N ILE A 46 6.79 13.40 13.08
CA ILE A 46 5.72 13.03 12.16
C ILE A 46 6.01 11.65 11.62
N ILE A 47 5.02 10.76 11.70
CA ILE A 47 5.05 9.46 11.05
C ILE A 47 3.96 9.45 9.99
N SER A 48 4.34 9.22 8.75
CA SER A 48 3.45 9.25 7.59
C SER A 48 3.37 7.88 6.94
N ASP A 49 2.23 7.23 7.06
CA ASP A 49 1.96 5.98 6.36
C ASP A 49 1.48 6.27 4.93
N ASN A 50 2.40 6.11 3.99
CA ASN A 50 2.21 6.21 2.54
C ASN A 50 1.55 7.53 2.06
N ARG A 51 1.73 8.64 2.82
CA ARG A 51 1.19 9.97 2.51
C ARG A 51 2.33 10.94 2.21
N MET A 52 2.59 11.20 0.93
CA MET A 52 3.77 11.96 0.44
C MET A 52 3.74 13.44 0.82
N GLY A 53 2.59 14.01 1.20
CA GLY A 53 2.45 15.41 1.58
C GLY A 53 2.81 15.71 3.04
N LEU A 54 2.93 14.69 3.89
CA LEU A 54 3.11 14.87 5.33
C LEU A 54 4.59 14.96 5.74
N PHE A 55 5.33 15.86 5.12
CA PHE A 55 6.72 16.18 5.48
C PHE A 55 6.88 17.62 5.97
N HIS A 56 7.88 17.83 6.83
CA HIS A 56 8.21 19.16 7.38
C HIS A 56 9.73 19.33 7.54
N HIS A 57 10.27 20.54 7.22
CA HIS A 57 11.72 20.75 7.17
C HIS A 57 12.37 20.94 8.56
N LYS A 58 11.57 21.29 9.57
CA LYS A 58 12.07 21.60 10.93
C LYS A 58 11.80 20.49 11.97
N ILE A 59 11.06 19.46 11.58
CA ILE A 59 10.64 18.37 12.47
C ILE A 59 11.02 17.06 11.83
N PRO A 60 11.54 16.08 12.58
CA PRO A 60 11.81 14.74 12.07
C PRO A 60 10.55 14.12 11.46
N CYS A 61 10.65 13.67 10.22
CA CYS A 61 9.54 13.07 9.49
C CYS A 61 9.94 11.68 9.00
N ILE A 62 9.16 10.69 9.33
CA ILE A 62 9.35 9.29 8.95
C ILE A 62 8.31 8.94 7.90
N TYR A 63 8.75 8.42 6.77
CA TYR A 63 7.86 7.88 5.74
C TYR A 63 7.80 6.37 5.83
N ILE A 64 6.61 5.81 6.00
CA ILE A 64 6.42 4.35 6.01
C ILE A 64 5.84 3.93 4.65
N THR A 65 6.47 2.97 4.00
CA THR A 65 5.95 2.35 2.78
C THR A 65 6.52 0.96 2.55
N HIS A 66 5.71 0.04 2.12
CA HIS A 66 6.14 -1.27 1.63
C HIS A 66 6.49 -1.26 0.12
N GLN A 67 6.27 -0.11 -0.54
CA GLN A 67 6.44 0.01 -1.99
C GLN A 67 7.48 1.09 -2.30
N LEU A 68 8.73 0.68 -2.49
CA LEU A 68 9.79 1.55 -2.97
C LEU A 68 9.88 1.56 -4.49
N THR A 69 9.45 0.49 -5.16
CA THR A 69 9.41 0.38 -6.63
C THR A 69 8.01 0.62 -7.16
N ILE A 70 7.88 1.50 -8.15
CA ILE A 70 6.60 1.72 -8.83
C ILE A 70 6.52 0.84 -10.08
N LYS A 71 5.47 0.02 -10.16
CA LYS A 71 5.16 -0.85 -11.30
C LYS A 71 3.86 -0.42 -11.95
N THR A 72 3.92 -0.04 -13.23
CA THR A 72 2.75 0.37 -14.03
C THR A 72 2.55 -0.49 -15.27
N GLY A 73 3.50 -1.39 -15.55
CA GLY A 73 3.52 -2.24 -16.76
C GLY A 73 4.10 -1.55 -17.98
N ASN A 74 4.63 -0.31 -17.86
CA ASN A 74 5.32 0.40 -18.93
C ASN A 74 6.54 1.11 -18.38
N ARG A 75 7.74 0.83 -18.92
CA ARG A 75 9.03 1.35 -18.43
C ARG A 75 9.11 2.89 -18.42
N PHE A 76 8.51 3.56 -19.39
CA PHE A 76 8.52 5.03 -19.45
C PHE A 76 7.75 5.65 -18.29
N THR A 77 6.50 5.19 -18.08
CA THR A 77 5.66 5.68 -16.97
C THR A 77 6.22 5.25 -15.61
N GLU A 78 6.83 4.07 -15.50
CA GLU A 78 7.52 3.61 -14.30
C GLU A 78 8.66 4.54 -13.93
N ASN A 79 9.51 4.92 -14.89
CA ASN A 79 10.62 5.84 -14.64
C ASN A 79 10.17 7.23 -14.18
N ILE A 80 9.11 7.77 -14.78
CA ILE A 80 8.55 9.07 -14.37
C ILE A 80 7.95 8.96 -12.95
N ALA A 81 7.11 7.96 -12.72
CA ALA A 81 6.47 7.76 -11.43
C ALA A 81 7.50 7.48 -10.32
N GLN A 82 8.55 6.71 -10.62
CA GLN A 82 9.65 6.41 -9.71
C GLN A 82 10.43 7.67 -9.30
N LYS A 83 10.74 8.55 -10.29
CA LYS A 83 11.41 9.83 -10.01
C LYS A 83 10.56 10.73 -9.12
N ILE A 84 9.26 10.84 -9.40
CA ILE A 84 8.31 11.60 -8.57
C ILE A 84 8.23 11.00 -7.17
N HIS A 85 8.10 9.70 -7.06
CA HIS A 85 8.02 8.99 -5.80
C HIS A 85 9.25 9.25 -4.92
N TYR A 86 10.44 9.07 -5.47
CA TYR A 86 11.69 9.34 -4.74
C TYR A 86 11.91 10.81 -4.44
N HIS A 87 11.45 11.72 -5.32
CA HIS A 87 11.47 13.16 -5.04
C HIS A 87 10.72 13.48 -3.74
N TYR A 88 9.57 12.83 -3.51
CA TYR A 88 8.81 13.05 -2.28
C TYR A 88 9.36 12.29 -1.08
N ILE A 89 9.79 11.04 -1.24
CA ILE A 89 10.43 10.28 -0.14
C ILE A 89 11.65 11.03 0.37
N ASN A 90 12.45 11.60 -0.51
CA ASN A 90 13.67 12.36 -0.16
C ASN A 90 13.40 13.68 0.58
N LYS A 91 12.14 14.06 0.81
CA LYS A 91 11.76 15.19 1.68
C LYS A 91 11.56 14.79 3.15
N PHE A 92 11.56 13.49 3.43
CA PHE A 92 11.48 12.96 4.79
C PHE A 92 12.88 12.78 5.38
N SER A 93 12.96 12.61 6.68
CA SER A 93 14.23 12.36 7.39
C SER A 93 14.71 10.93 7.21
N THR A 94 13.79 9.99 7.11
CA THR A 94 14.06 8.55 6.92
C THR A 94 12.85 7.86 6.32
N CYS A 95 13.07 6.70 5.71
CA CYS A 95 12.02 5.84 5.18
C CYS A 95 12.05 4.48 5.90
N TRP A 96 10.93 4.10 6.48
CA TRP A 96 10.73 2.81 7.12
C TRP A 96 9.98 1.86 6.19
N VAL A 97 10.49 0.65 6.04
CA VAL A 97 9.91 -0.37 5.18
C VAL A 97 9.45 -1.55 6.05
N PRO A 98 8.14 -1.81 6.15
CA PRO A 98 7.60 -2.93 6.92
C PRO A 98 7.78 -4.26 6.17
N ASP A 99 9.03 -4.63 5.93
CA ASP A 99 9.46 -5.87 5.29
C ASP A 99 10.82 -6.30 5.86
N ALA A 100 11.19 -7.55 5.68
CA ALA A 100 12.49 -8.05 6.09
C ALA A 100 13.60 -7.57 5.15
N ALA A 101 14.77 -7.22 5.70
CA ALA A 101 15.91 -6.71 4.93
C ALA A 101 16.59 -7.75 4.02
N GLY A 102 16.36 -9.03 4.24
CA GLY A 102 17.07 -10.14 3.59
C GLY A 102 16.24 -10.93 2.59
N ILE A 103 16.69 -12.16 2.33
CA ILE A 103 16.10 -13.11 1.40
C ILE A 103 14.65 -13.48 1.79
N MET A 104 14.32 -13.43 3.09
CA MET A 104 13.00 -13.75 3.63
C MET A 104 12.01 -12.58 3.54
N ASN A 105 12.22 -11.65 2.59
CA ASN A 105 11.30 -10.54 2.37
C ASN A 105 9.99 -11.02 1.74
N LEU A 106 8.90 -10.31 2.04
CA LEU A 106 7.54 -10.65 1.59
C LEU A 106 7.11 -9.88 0.34
N ALA A 107 7.61 -8.66 0.15
CA ALA A 107 7.21 -7.79 -0.94
C ALA A 107 8.14 -7.86 -2.17
N GLY A 108 9.23 -8.62 -2.10
CA GLY A 108 10.15 -8.84 -3.21
C GLY A 108 10.69 -7.53 -3.80
N ALA A 109 10.71 -7.42 -5.12
CA ALA A 109 11.21 -6.26 -5.83
C ALA A 109 10.42 -4.96 -5.56
N LEU A 110 9.23 -5.01 -4.96
CA LEU A 110 8.48 -3.81 -4.59
C LEU A 110 9.15 -3.05 -3.46
N SER A 111 9.66 -3.75 -2.46
CA SER A 111 10.35 -3.17 -1.29
C SER A 111 11.87 -3.17 -1.42
N HIS A 112 12.43 -3.95 -2.37
CA HIS A 112 13.86 -4.11 -2.59
C HIS A 112 14.27 -3.65 -4.00
N PRO A 113 14.27 -2.32 -4.27
CA PRO A 113 14.73 -1.78 -5.54
C PRO A 113 16.25 -1.88 -5.68
N ALA A 114 16.75 -1.93 -6.92
CA ALA A 114 18.19 -1.86 -7.20
C ALA A 114 18.82 -0.51 -6.79
N ILE A 115 18.03 0.57 -6.78
CA ILE A 115 18.46 1.92 -6.38
C ILE A 115 17.51 2.41 -5.29
N LEU A 116 18.06 2.67 -4.11
CA LEU A 116 17.34 3.22 -2.97
C LEU A 116 17.13 4.75 -3.10
N PRO A 117 16.13 5.34 -2.42
CA PRO A 117 16.06 6.78 -2.23
C PRO A 117 17.30 7.30 -1.49
N LYS A 118 17.52 8.62 -1.52
CA LYS A 118 18.71 9.25 -0.90
C LYS A 118 18.64 9.28 0.64
N VAL A 119 17.44 9.26 1.21
CA VAL A 119 17.26 9.21 2.67
C VAL A 119 17.57 7.82 3.21
N PRO A 120 18.00 7.69 4.48
CA PRO A 120 18.20 6.40 5.12
C PRO A 120 16.94 5.54 5.02
N VAL A 121 17.11 4.27 4.62
CA VAL A 121 16.04 3.27 4.57
C VAL A 121 16.27 2.23 5.66
N THR A 122 15.26 2.02 6.49
CA THR A 122 15.29 1.02 7.56
C THR A 122 14.19 -0.02 7.34
N TYR A 123 14.58 -1.27 7.23
CA TYR A 123 13.65 -2.40 7.17
C TYR A 123 13.27 -2.81 8.59
N LEU A 124 11.97 -2.76 8.91
CA LEU A 124 11.44 -3.01 10.25
C LEU A 124 11.06 -4.48 10.49
N GLY A 125 11.09 -5.29 9.44
CA GLY A 125 10.42 -6.59 9.44
C GLY A 125 8.91 -6.45 9.22
N PRO A 126 8.19 -7.58 9.07
CA PRO A 126 6.74 -7.59 8.93
C PRO A 126 6.06 -7.01 10.17
N LEU A 127 5.26 -5.97 9.99
CA LEU A 127 4.45 -5.41 11.08
C LEU A 127 3.15 -6.17 11.21
N SER A 128 2.96 -6.88 12.31
CA SER A 128 1.72 -7.61 12.61
C SER A 128 1.32 -7.43 14.07
N ARG A 129 0.02 -7.22 14.29
CA ARG A 129 -0.59 -7.30 15.62
C ARG A 129 -0.94 -8.75 16.03
N PHE A 130 -0.86 -9.68 15.09
CA PHE A 130 -1.18 -11.08 15.35
C PHE A 130 0.01 -11.80 15.98
N LYS A 131 -0.27 -12.68 16.93
CA LYS A 131 0.70 -13.60 17.52
C LYS A 131 0.28 -15.02 17.15
N LYS A 132 1.26 -15.87 16.85
CA LYS A 132 1.01 -17.30 16.67
C LYS A 132 0.37 -17.86 17.95
N ARG A 133 -0.69 -18.62 17.78
CA ARG A 133 -1.37 -19.36 18.87
C ARG A 133 -1.42 -20.83 18.46
N ASP A 134 -1.15 -21.71 19.40
CA ASP A 134 -1.39 -23.12 19.21
C ASP A 134 -2.88 -23.39 19.44
N VAL A 135 -3.62 -23.44 18.35
CA VAL A 135 -5.06 -23.73 18.31
C VAL A 135 -5.30 -24.89 17.36
N GLU A 136 -6.27 -25.72 17.70
CA GLU A 136 -6.69 -26.79 16.80
C GLU A 136 -7.24 -26.20 15.49
N SER A 137 -6.82 -26.78 14.36
CA SER A 137 -7.32 -26.36 13.05
C SER A 137 -8.77 -26.77 12.88
N LYS A 138 -9.66 -25.79 12.72
CA LYS A 138 -11.11 -26.02 12.53
C LYS A 138 -11.50 -26.14 11.05
N TYR A 139 -10.63 -25.70 10.15
CA TYR A 139 -10.89 -25.62 8.71
C TYR A 139 -9.70 -26.20 7.95
N ASP A 140 -10.02 -26.88 6.87
CA ASP A 140 -9.02 -27.45 5.96
C ASP A 140 -8.47 -26.40 5.00
N LEU A 141 -9.31 -25.40 4.66
CA LEU A 141 -8.95 -24.29 3.79
C LEU A 141 -9.48 -22.96 4.35
N CYS A 142 -8.62 -21.94 4.44
CA CYS A 142 -9.02 -20.58 4.77
C CYS A 142 -8.70 -19.64 3.62
N ILE A 143 -9.71 -19.00 3.06
CA ILE A 143 -9.59 -18.02 1.98
C ILE A 143 -9.87 -16.63 2.55
N ILE A 144 -8.91 -15.72 2.42
CA ILE A 144 -9.04 -14.34 2.88
C ILE A 144 -9.04 -13.41 1.67
N LEU A 145 -10.18 -12.77 1.42
CA LEU A 145 -10.30 -11.79 0.35
C LEU A 145 -9.91 -10.41 0.85
N SER A 146 -9.08 -9.73 0.07
CA SER A 146 -8.72 -8.33 0.28
C SER A 146 -8.51 -7.63 -1.05
N GLY A 147 -8.46 -6.30 -1.03
CA GLY A 147 -8.15 -5.51 -2.21
C GLY A 147 -9.25 -4.52 -2.58
N PRO A 148 -8.97 -3.65 -3.58
CA PRO A 148 -9.92 -2.63 -4.02
C PRO A 148 -11.05 -3.23 -4.87
N GLU A 149 -12.22 -2.59 -4.80
CA GLU A 149 -13.30 -2.86 -5.74
C GLU A 149 -12.99 -2.30 -7.14
N PRO A 150 -13.40 -2.96 -8.22
CA PRO A 150 -14.24 -4.17 -8.31
C PRO A 150 -13.46 -5.51 -8.32
N GLN A 151 -12.12 -5.48 -8.24
CA GLN A 151 -11.28 -6.68 -8.36
C GLN A 151 -11.59 -7.72 -7.28
N ARG A 152 -11.79 -7.27 -6.04
CA ARG A 152 -12.16 -8.13 -4.92
C ARG A 152 -13.47 -8.89 -5.20
N THR A 153 -14.52 -8.17 -5.64
CA THR A 153 -15.82 -8.79 -5.97
C THR A 153 -15.73 -9.75 -7.16
N ILE A 154 -14.92 -9.44 -8.18
CA ILE A 154 -14.71 -10.35 -9.32
C ILE A 154 -14.03 -11.63 -8.83
N PHE A 155 -13.01 -11.51 -7.98
CA PHE A 155 -12.29 -12.66 -7.46
C PHE A 155 -13.17 -13.51 -6.53
N GLU A 156 -14.01 -12.88 -5.70
CA GLU A 156 -15.00 -13.57 -4.87
C GLU A 156 -15.94 -14.43 -5.71
N LYS A 157 -16.48 -13.90 -6.80
CA LYS A 157 -17.36 -14.66 -7.70
C LYS A 157 -16.69 -15.89 -8.29
N ILE A 158 -15.42 -15.76 -8.69
CA ILE A 158 -14.65 -16.90 -9.24
C ILE A 158 -14.47 -17.97 -8.15
N ILE A 159 -14.09 -17.56 -6.95
CA ILE A 159 -13.89 -18.48 -5.81
C ILE A 159 -15.20 -19.20 -5.47
N LEU A 160 -16.32 -18.48 -5.36
CA LEU A 160 -17.62 -19.07 -5.01
C LEU A 160 -18.08 -20.11 -6.03
N GLN A 161 -17.76 -19.97 -7.32
CA GLN A 161 -18.06 -20.96 -8.36
C GLN A 161 -17.28 -22.28 -8.15
N ASP A 162 -16.05 -22.19 -7.62
CA ASP A 162 -15.19 -23.36 -7.43
C ASP A 162 -15.30 -23.95 -6.01
N LEU A 163 -15.80 -23.20 -5.02
CA LEU A 163 -15.98 -23.69 -3.64
C LEU A 163 -16.89 -24.91 -3.55
N ASN A 164 -17.90 -25.01 -4.41
CA ASN A 164 -18.80 -26.15 -4.47
C ASN A 164 -18.10 -27.48 -4.86
N LYS A 165 -16.87 -27.40 -5.36
CA LYS A 165 -16.03 -28.55 -5.72
C LYS A 165 -14.99 -28.88 -4.64
N ALA A 166 -14.85 -28.02 -3.63
CA ALA A 166 -13.87 -28.21 -2.58
C ALA A 166 -14.36 -29.26 -1.57
N GLU A 167 -13.51 -30.23 -1.29
CA GLU A 167 -13.72 -31.19 -0.22
C GLU A 167 -13.24 -30.59 1.12
N GLY A 168 -13.90 -30.95 2.22
CA GLY A 168 -13.55 -30.50 3.56
C GLY A 168 -14.23 -29.20 4.02
N LYS A 169 -13.78 -28.70 5.17
CA LYS A 169 -14.34 -27.49 5.82
C LYS A 169 -13.61 -26.24 5.30
N VAL A 170 -14.34 -25.35 4.64
CA VAL A 170 -13.80 -24.12 4.09
C VAL A 170 -14.28 -22.91 4.90
N CYS A 171 -13.35 -21.99 5.20
CA CYS A 171 -13.65 -20.69 5.78
C CYS A 171 -13.37 -19.59 4.74
N LEU A 172 -14.37 -18.77 4.43
CA LEU A 172 -14.22 -17.62 3.53
C LEU A 172 -14.37 -16.31 4.31
N VAL A 173 -13.27 -15.55 4.41
CA VAL A 173 -13.26 -14.19 4.99
C VAL A 173 -13.39 -13.20 3.85
N ARG A 174 -14.57 -12.60 3.68
CA ARG A 174 -14.91 -11.73 2.54
C ARG A 174 -14.24 -10.36 2.56
N GLY A 175 -13.80 -9.89 3.72
CA GLY A 175 -13.19 -8.57 3.87
C GLY A 175 -14.16 -7.40 3.69
N LEU A 176 -15.45 -7.61 3.94
CA LEU A 176 -16.54 -6.62 3.88
C LEU A 176 -17.16 -6.45 5.27
N PRO A 177 -16.59 -5.59 6.13
CA PRO A 177 -17.04 -5.49 7.53
C PRO A 177 -18.47 -4.94 7.70
N SER A 178 -19.04 -4.33 6.66
CA SER A 178 -20.40 -3.76 6.68
C SER A 178 -21.49 -4.67 6.08
N GLU A 179 -21.11 -5.79 5.45
CA GLU A 179 -22.07 -6.72 4.87
C GLU A 179 -22.32 -7.88 5.82
N THR A 180 -23.60 -8.07 6.17
CA THR A 180 -24.07 -9.16 7.04
C THR A 180 -24.59 -10.37 6.25
N GLU A 181 -24.87 -10.22 4.96
CA GLU A 181 -25.40 -11.32 4.14
C GLU A 181 -24.31 -12.31 3.76
N VAL A 182 -24.56 -13.58 4.05
CA VAL A 182 -23.73 -14.71 3.61
C VAL A 182 -24.23 -15.14 2.24
N PRO A 183 -23.38 -15.22 1.19
CA PRO A 183 -23.76 -15.77 -0.09
C PRO A 183 -24.25 -17.23 0.09
N ARG A 184 -25.37 -17.56 -0.51
CA ARG A 184 -25.91 -18.94 -0.56
C ARG A 184 -25.28 -19.70 -1.70
#